data_a41d008a600f29ad9721fe60caf32cf6
#
_entry.id   a41d008a600f29ad9721fe60caf32cf6
#
_cell.length_a   1.000
_cell.length_b   1.000
_cell.length_c   1.000
_cell.angle_alpha   90.00
_cell.angle_beta   90.00
_cell.angle_gamma   90.00
#
_symmetry.space_group_name_H-M   'P 1'
#
loop_
_entity.id
_entity.type
_entity.pdbx_description
1 polymer ?
#
loop_
_entity_poly.entity_id
_entity_poly.type
_entity_poly.pdbx_seq_one_letter_code
_entity_poly.pdbx_strand_id
1 'polypeptide(L)'
;LLAWLRNPSDQPAPRDSGFWGEVGYRLERALVTRDRRIEQEAARLRQFLAAIDASPNGVMLLDTNDEIEWCNARAADHFGLDPVRDRSQRVTNLVRAPAFVDHLQGSDYDQAVEFSAGHARPMLSVLVRAYGEGMKLVLSQDITDRERADAMRRDFVANVSHEIRTPLTVLAGFVDTLASVPLTAA
;
A
#
# COMPACT_ATOMS: atom_id res chain seq x y z
N LEU A 1 10.00 46.78 22.60
CA LEU A 1 8.99 45.76 22.30
C LEU A 1 8.68 45.70 20.80
N LEU A 2 8.37 46.81 20.11
CA LEU A 2 8.05 46.83 18.67
C LEU A 2 9.20 46.31 17.79
N ALA A 3 10.46 46.60 18.13
CA ALA A 3 11.61 46.06 17.41
C ALA A 3 11.75 44.55 17.60
N TRP A 4 11.48 44.05 18.81
CA TRP A 4 11.49 42.62 19.11
C TRP A 4 10.36 41.84 18.42
N LEU A 5 9.17 42.43 18.33
CA LEU A 5 8.02 41.84 17.62
C LEU A 5 8.27 41.60 16.12
N ARG A 6 9.24 42.27 15.50
CA ARG A 6 9.63 42.02 14.11
C ARG A 6 10.44 40.73 13.93
N ASN A 7 11.13 40.29 14.97
CA ASN A 7 11.93 39.05 14.94
C ASN A 7 11.99 38.40 16.34
N PRO A 8 10.88 37.85 16.84
CA PRO A 8 10.77 37.37 18.22
C PRO A 8 11.58 36.12 18.52
N SER A 9 12.12 35.46 17.50
CA SER A 9 12.85 34.16 17.64
C SER A 9 14.34 34.34 18.02
N ASP A 10 14.93 35.51 17.79
CA ASP A 10 16.39 35.72 17.93
C ASP A 10 16.84 36.23 19.29
N GLN A 11 15.98 36.84 20.07
CA GLN A 11 16.31 37.40 21.36
C GLN A 11 15.16 37.29 22.36
N PRO A 12 15.46 37.17 23.68
CA PRO A 12 14.41 37.21 24.68
C PRO A 12 13.70 38.57 24.69
N ALA A 13 12.41 38.57 25.05
CA ALA A 13 11.67 39.80 25.17
C ALA A 13 12.37 40.82 26.12
N PRO A 14 12.33 42.14 25.83
CA PRO A 14 12.88 43.16 26.70
C PRO A 14 12.24 43.06 28.09
N ARG A 15 13.08 42.85 29.10
CA ARG A 15 12.68 42.76 30.53
C ARG A 15 12.68 44.11 31.18
N ASP A 16 11.79 45.01 30.73
CA ASP A 16 11.57 46.27 31.39
C ASP A 16 10.72 46.13 32.65
N SER A 17 10.93 47.01 33.63
CA SER A 17 10.06 47.08 34.82
C SER A 17 8.74 47.77 34.47
N GLY A 18 7.61 47.15 34.90
CA GLY A 18 6.29 47.72 34.73
C GLY A 18 5.44 47.01 33.67
N PHE A 19 4.36 47.65 33.23
CA PHE A 19 3.32 47.08 32.33
C PHE A 19 3.90 46.49 31.04
N TRP A 20 4.83 47.15 30.41
CA TRP A 20 5.43 46.70 29.15
C TRP A 20 6.34 45.48 29.30
N GLY A 21 7.00 45.33 30.44
CA GLY A 21 7.74 44.10 30.73
C GLY A 21 6.85 42.88 30.95
N GLU A 22 5.73 43.07 31.63
CA GLU A 22 4.69 42.02 31.80
C GLU A 22 4.08 41.58 30.46
N VAL A 23 3.75 42.56 29.60
CA VAL A 23 3.22 42.27 28.25
C VAL A 23 4.26 41.54 27.41
N GLY A 24 5.52 41.96 27.43
CA GLY A 24 6.61 41.29 26.71
C GLY A 24 6.78 39.84 27.16
N TYR A 25 6.79 39.60 28.47
CA TYR A 25 6.87 38.24 29.04
C TYR A 25 5.71 37.35 28.62
N ARG A 26 4.48 37.83 28.70
CA ARG A 26 3.30 37.08 28.32
C ARG A 26 3.27 36.75 26.83
N LEU A 27 3.68 37.68 25.96
CA LEU A 27 3.81 37.47 24.52
C LEU A 27 4.90 36.45 24.20
N GLU A 28 6.09 36.56 24.79
CA GLU A 28 7.17 35.59 24.64
C GLU A 28 6.70 34.17 25.00
N ARG A 29 6.04 34.05 26.18
CA ARG A 29 5.53 32.78 26.65
C ARG A 29 4.45 32.20 25.70
N ALA A 30 3.58 33.05 25.17
CA ALA A 30 2.55 32.63 24.21
C ALA A 30 3.18 32.15 22.87
N LEU A 31 4.18 32.88 22.36
CA LEU A 31 4.92 32.50 21.14
C LEU A 31 5.67 31.20 21.33
N VAL A 32 6.44 31.04 22.41
CA VAL A 32 7.16 29.80 22.73
C VAL A 32 6.20 28.61 22.87
N THR A 33 5.03 28.84 23.49
CA THR A 33 4.03 27.79 23.64
C THR A 33 3.44 27.39 22.27
N ARG A 34 3.17 28.38 21.41
CA ARG A 34 2.68 28.14 20.04
C ARG A 34 3.70 27.38 19.21
N ASP A 35 4.96 27.82 19.23
CA ASP A 35 6.03 27.21 18.44
C ASP A 35 6.29 25.76 18.90
N ARG A 36 6.26 25.49 20.20
CA ARG A 36 6.32 24.11 20.73
C ARG A 36 5.17 23.24 20.25
N ARG A 37 3.95 23.78 20.17
CA ARG A 37 2.82 23.03 19.63
C ARG A 37 3.01 22.71 18.16
N ILE A 38 3.45 23.68 17.35
CA ILE A 38 3.73 23.46 15.92
C ILE A 38 4.82 22.38 15.74
N GLU A 39 5.89 22.46 16.54
CA GLU A 39 6.95 21.44 16.52
C GLU A 39 6.46 20.05 16.92
N GLN A 40 5.60 19.97 17.95
CA GLN A 40 5.01 18.71 18.40
C GLN A 40 4.09 18.10 17.33
N GLU A 41 3.23 18.91 16.72
CA GLU A 41 2.35 18.44 15.63
C GLU A 41 3.17 18.01 14.40
N ALA A 42 4.19 18.78 14.02
CA ALA A 42 5.09 18.41 12.93
C ALA A 42 5.87 17.12 13.24
N ALA A 43 6.33 16.93 14.48
CA ALA A 43 7.00 15.71 14.91
C ALA A 43 6.04 14.50 14.87
N ARG A 44 4.80 14.69 15.32
CA ARG A 44 3.76 13.65 15.30
C ARG A 44 3.42 13.24 13.86
N LEU A 45 3.27 14.21 12.96
CA LEU A 45 3.02 13.93 11.54
C LEU A 45 4.20 13.18 10.91
N ARG A 46 5.45 13.61 11.17
CA ARG A 46 6.64 12.89 10.68
C ARG A 46 6.69 11.45 11.20
N GLN A 47 6.39 11.23 12.48
CA GLN A 47 6.34 9.88 13.06
C GLN A 47 5.27 9.01 12.42
N PHE A 48 4.09 9.58 12.14
CA PHE A 48 3.00 8.89 11.46
C PHE A 48 3.39 8.48 10.03
N LEU A 49 3.96 9.40 9.26
CA LEU A 49 4.44 9.12 7.90
C LEU A 49 5.54 8.06 7.91
N ALA A 50 6.49 8.14 8.84
CA ALA A 50 7.54 7.12 8.99
C ALA A 50 6.97 5.73 9.32
N ALA A 51 5.89 5.65 10.09
CA ALA A 51 5.21 4.39 10.37
C ALA A 51 4.54 3.79 9.11
N ILE A 52 3.96 4.65 8.27
CA ILE A 52 3.39 4.23 6.98
C ILE A 52 4.50 3.78 6.01
N ASP A 53 5.62 4.48 5.98
CA ASP A 53 6.77 4.08 5.16
C ASP A 53 7.40 2.75 5.59
N ALA A 54 7.34 2.43 6.88
CA ALA A 54 7.78 1.13 7.40
C ALA A 54 6.80 -0.02 7.11
N SER A 55 5.59 0.28 6.60
CA SER A 55 4.61 -0.74 6.23
C SER A 55 5.13 -1.60 5.07
N PRO A 56 4.89 -2.94 5.09
CA PRO A 56 5.17 -3.79 3.94
C PRO A 56 4.24 -3.52 2.76
N ASN A 57 3.12 -2.84 2.98
CA ASN A 57 2.15 -2.49 1.96
C ASN A 57 2.47 -1.14 1.32
N GLY A 58 2.26 -1.05 0.02
CA GLY A 58 2.28 0.23 -0.68
C GLY A 58 1.02 1.03 -0.36
N VAL A 59 1.21 2.32 -0.09
CA VAL A 59 0.14 3.28 0.19
C VAL A 59 0.30 4.46 -0.74
N MET A 60 -0.77 4.82 -1.46
CA MET A 60 -0.80 5.96 -2.36
C MET A 60 -2.09 6.74 -2.15
N LEU A 61 -1.96 8.05 -2.12
CA LEU A 61 -3.09 8.99 -2.04
C LEU A 61 -3.26 9.66 -3.40
N LEU A 62 -4.47 9.63 -3.90
CA LEU A 62 -4.87 10.30 -5.13
C LEU A 62 -5.87 11.41 -4.82
N ASP A 63 -5.77 12.49 -5.55
CA ASP A 63 -6.74 13.58 -5.53
C ASP A 63 -8.03 13.22 -6.31
N THR A 64 -8.92 14.19 -6.46
CA THR A 64 -10.20 14.05 -7.18
C THR A 64 -10.03 13.83 -8.69
N ASN A 65 -8.85 14.10 -9.26
CA ASN A 65 -8.52 13.92 -10.68
C ASN A 65 -7.72 12.64 -10.94
N ASP A 66 -7.54 11.79 -9.93
CA ASP A 66 -6.66 10.61 -9.95
C ASP A 66 -5.17 10.97 -10.11
N GLU A 67 -4.75 12.16 -9.65
CA GLU A 67 -3.37 12.59 -9.61
C GLU A 67 -2.72 12.17 -8.29
N ILE A 68 -1.45 11.77 -8.36
CA ILE A 68 -0.69 11.31 -7.19
C ILE A 68 -0.40 12.50 -6.28
N GLU A 69 -1.05 12.55 -5.12
CA GLU A 69 -0.75 13.52 -4.08
C GLU A 69 0.46 13.10 -3.25
N TRP A 70 0.49 11.81 -2.87
CA TRP A 70 1.56 11.22 -2.09
C TRP A 70 1.61 9.70 -2.26
N CYS A 71 2.80 9.11 -2.15
CA CYS A 71 2.97 7.67 -2.04
C CYS A 71 4.15 7.33 -1.11
N ASN A 72 4.07 6.18 -0.43
CA ASN A 72 5.20 5.67 0.33
C ASN A 72 6.22 4.96 -0.57
N ALA A 73 7.39 4.64 -0.02
CA ALA A 73 8.47 3.98 -0.75
C ALA A 73 8.01 2.63 -1.35
N ARG A 74 7.18 1.87 -0.63
CA ARG A 74 6.65 0.59 -1.12
C ARG A 74 5.72 0.72 -2.31
N ALA A 75 4.83 1.70 -2.31
CA ALA A 75 3.99 1.98 -3.49
C ALA A 75 4.85 2.40 -4.68
N ALA A 76 5.87 3.23 -4.46
CA ALA A 76 6.81 3.62 -5.50
C ALA A 76 7.50 2.40 -6.12
N ASP A 77 8.00 1.48 -5.31
CA ASP A 77 8.59 0.22 -5.78
C ASP A 77 7.59 -0.67 -6.53
N HIS A 78 6.39 -0.88 -5.97
CA HIS A 78 5.35 -1.73 -6.55
C HIS A 78 4.92 -1.27 -7.94
N PHE A 79 4.67 0.03 -8.08
CA PHE A 79 4.19 0.61 -9.34
C PHE A 79 5.32 1.16 -10.22
N GLY A 80 6.56 1.24 -9.70
CA GLY A 80 7.73 1.78 -10.38
C GLY A 80 7.63 3.28 -10.63
N LEU A 81 7.24 3.99 -9.60
CA LEU A 81 7.07 5.42 -9.58
C LEU A 81 8.29 6.10 -8.94
N ASP A 82 8.50 7.34 -9.30
CA ASP A 82 9.38 8.25 -8.59
C ASP A 82 8.53 9.20 -7.72
N PRO A 83 8.59 9.10 -6.36
CA PRO A 83 7.72 9.87 -5.48
C PRO A 83 7.84 11.40 -5.63
N VAL A 84 8.95 11.89 -6.19
CA VAL A 84 9.19 13.32 -6.38
C VAL A 84 8.77 13.77 -7.78
N ARG A 85 9.23 13.04 -8.81
CA ARG A 85 9.00 13.40 -10.20
C ARG A 85 7.56 13.16 -10.64
N ASP A 86 6.94 12.07 -10.16
CA ASP A 86 5.64 11.62 -10.62
C ASP A 86 4.48 12.19 -9.78
N ARG A 87 4.81 13.04 -8.81
CA ARG A 87 3.82 13.78 -8.02
C ARG A 87 2.98 14.69 -8.93
N SER A 88 1.70 14.82 -8.65
CA SER A 88 0.72 15.58 -9.43
C SER A 88 0.57 15.09 -10.87
N GLN A 89 1.00 13.86 -11.17
CA GLN A 89 0.69 13.21 -12.43
C GLN A 89 -0.48 12.24 -12.23
N ARG A 90 -1.31 12.11 -13.27
CA ARG A 90 -2.41 11.15 -13.25
C ARG A 90 -1.86 9.73 -13.20
N VAL A 91 -2.25 8.96 -12.20
CA VAL A 91 -1.72 7.61 -11.95
C VAL A 91 -1.93 6.67 -13.14
N THR A 92 -3.03 6.81 -13.89
CA THR A 92 -3.34 5.98 -15.07
C THR A 92 -2.40 6.20 -16.26
N ASN A 93 -1.66 7.33 -16.30
CA ASN A 93 -0.62 7.57 -17.32
C ASN A 93 0.64 6.75 -17.03
N LEU A 94 0.89 6.43 -15.77
CA LEU A 94 2.08 5.76 -15.27
C LEU A 94 1.83 4.25 -15.10
N VAL A 95 0.71 3.89 -14.50
CA VAL A 95 0.26 2.51 -14.26
C VAL A 95 -0.82 2.17 -15.28
N ARG A 96 -0.43 1.50 -16.37
CA ARG A 96 -1.31 1.22 -17.52
C ARG A 96 -1.92 -0.18 -17.50
N ALA A 97 -1.86 -0.90 -16.38
CA ALA A 97 -2.50 -2.21 -16.27
C ALA A 97 -4.03 -2.06 -16.42
N PRO A 98 -4.67 -2.70 -17.41
CA PRO A 98 -6.11 -2.50 -17.66
C PRO A 98 -6.97 -2.79 -16.44
N ALA A 99 -6.67 -3.88 -15.71
CA ALA A 99 -7.38 -4.24 -14.48
C ALA A 99 -7.32 -3.14 -13.41
N PHE A 100 -6.19 -2.44 -13.29
CA PHE A 100 -6.05 -1.33 -12.36
C PHE A 100 -6.84 -0.09 -12.82
N VAL A 101 -6.74 0.24 -14.11
CA VAL A 101 -7.45 1.39 -14.69
C VAL A 101 -8.96 1.22 -14.58
N ASP A 102 -9.47 0.05 -14.95
CA ASP A 102 -10.89 -0.28 -14.86
C ASP A 102 -11.38 -0.23 -13.40
N HIS A 103 -10.58 -0.77 -12.47
CA HIS A 103 -10.90 -0.74 -11.05
C HIS A 103 -10.91 0.69 -10.47
N LEU A 104 -9.95 1.52 -10.88
CA LEU A 104 -9.86 2.91 -10.43
C LEU A 104 -11.00 3.78 -10.96
N GLN A 105 -11.49 3.52 -12.20
CA GLN A 105 -12.60 4.22 -12.83
C GLN A 105 -13.96 3.64 -12.43
N GLY A 106 -13.98 2.43 -11.91
CA GLY A 106 -15.17 1.79 -11.37
C GLY A 106 -15.69 2.49 -10.12
N SER A 107 -16.92 2.19 -9.75
CA SER A 107 -17.54 2.66 -8.51
C SER A 107 -17.56 1.57 -7.42
N ASP A 108 -17.16 0.35 -7.77
CA ASP A 108 -17.10 -0.79 -6.85
C ASP A 108 -15.65 -0.99 -6.37
N TYR A 109 -15.38 -0.50 -5.16
CA TYR A 109 -14.07 -0.62 -4.51
C TYR A 109 -14.06 -1.69 -3.39
N ASP A 110 -15.07 -2.57 -3.34
CA ASP A 110 -15.18 -3.54 -2.25
C ASP A 110 -14.21 -4.72 -2.39
N GLN A 111 -13.77 -5.02 -3.60
CA GLN A 111 -12.85 -6.12 -3.88
C GLN A 111 -11.49 -5.59 -4.31
N ALA A 112 -10.43 -6.31 -3.91
CA ALA A 112 -9.10 -6.05 -4.42
C ALA A 112 -8.96 -6.61 -5.84
N VAL A 113 -8.21 -5.91 -6.69
CA VAL A 113 -7.85 -6.38 -8.03
C VAL A 113 -6.41 -6.89 -8.04
N GLU A 114 -6.19 -8.03 -8.68
CA GLU A 114 -4.87 -8.65 -8.79
C GLU A 114 -4.34 -8.48 -10.20
N PHE A 115 -3.12 -7.94 -10.33
CA PHE A 115 -2.46 -7.76 -11.61
C PHE A 115 -0.94 -7.62 -11.45
N SER A 116 -0.19 -7.81 -12.55
CA SER A 116 1.22 -7.46 -12.61
C SER A 116 1.39 -6.08 -13.24
N ALA A 117 2.14 -5.20 -12.60
CA ALA A 117 2.42 -3.86 -13.12
C ALA A 117 3.41 -3.83 -14.30
N GLY A 118 3.80 -5.00 -14.85
CA GLY A 118 4.65 -5.15 -16.03
C GLY A 118 5.52 -6.41 -16.00
N HIS A 119 6.21 -6.71 -17.13
CA HIS A 119 7.18 -7.81 -17.22
C HIS A 119 8.28 -7.60 -16.17
N ALA A 120 8.57 -8.57 -15.36
CA ALA A 120 9.52 -8.54 -14.24
C ALA A 120 9.11 -7.70 -13.01
N ARG A 121 7.84 -7.30 -12.89
CA ARG A 121 7.31 -6.68 -11.69
C ARG A 121 6.52 -7.68 -10.86
N PRO A 122 6.35 -7.40 -9.55
CA PRO A 122 5.59 -8.29 -8.68
C PRO A 122 4.13 -8.43 -9.11
N MET A 123 3.50 -9.54 -8.74
CA MET A 123 2.06 -9.67 -8.75
C MET A 123 1.51 -8.87 -7.57
N LEU A 124 0.65 -7.92 -7.86
CA LEU A 124 0.08 -7.02 -6.86
C LEU A 124 -1.40 -7.32 -6.63
N SER A 125 -1.79 -7.32 -5.37
CA SER A 125 -3.19 -7.17 -4.96
C SER A 125 -3.40 -5.71 -4.57
N VAL A 126 -4.31 -5.04 -5.26
CA VAL A 126 -4.56 -3.60 -5.10
C VAL A 126 -6.00 -3.36 -4.69
N LEU A 127 -6.17 -2.64 -3.60
CA LEU A 127 -7.45 -2.20 -3.08
C LEU A 127 -7.54 -0.68 -3.18
N VAL A 128 -8.63 -0.17 -3.73
CA VAL A 128 -8.93 1.25 -3.76
C VAL A 128 -10.03 1.56 -2.74
N ARG A 129 -9.92 2.68 -2.05
CA ARG A 129 -10.94 3.18 -1.13
C ARG A 129 -11.15 4.67 -1.36
N ALA A 130 -12.39 5.08 -1.54
CA ALA A 130 -12.71 6.49 -1.56
C ALA A 130 -12.68 7.07 -0.13
N TYR A 131 -12.14 8.27 0.04
CA TYR A 131 -12.16 9.00 1.30
C TYR A 131 -12.31 10.51 1.05
N GLY A 132 -12.74 11.24 2.06
CA GLY A 132 -12.96 12.68 1.93
C GLY A 132 -13.94 13.03 0.77
N GLU A 133 -13.68 14.13 0.11
CA GLU A 133 -14.51 14.63 -0.99
C GLU A 133 -13.98 14.16 -2.36
N GLY A 134 -14.09 12.85 -2.64
CA GLY A 134 -13.72 12.28 -3.94
C GLY A 134 -12.24 11.89 -4.08
N MET A 135 -11.47 11.97 -3.01
CA MET A 135 -10.08 11.46 -2.98
C MET A 135 -10.08 9.93 -2.88
N LYS A 136 -8.98 9.30 -3.30
CA LYS A 136 -8.83 7.85 -3.29
C LYS A 136 -7.55 7.43 -2.55
N LEU A 137 -7.69 6.42 -1.71
CA LEU A 137 -6.60 5.70 -1.07
C LEU A 137 -6.37 4.41 -1.84
N VAL A 138 -5.18 4.20 -2.36
CA VAL A 138 -4.75 2.98 -3.05
C VAL A 138 -3.81 2.22 -2.13
N LEU A 139 -4.18 0.99 -1.79
CA LEU A 139 -3.36 0.06 -1.01
C LEU A 139 -2.88 -1.05 -1.93
N SER A 140 -1.57 -1.32 -1.96
CA SER A 140 -0.98 -2.37 -2.77
C SER A 140 -0.19 -3.34 -1.91
N GLN A 141 -0.33 -4.63 -2.19
CA GLN A 141 0.40 -5.71 -1.55
C GLN A 141 1.07 -6.59 -2.60
N ASP A 142 2.35 -6.90 -2.41
CA ASP A 142 3.04 -7.92 -3.21
C ASP A 142 2.56 -9.30 -2.78
N ILE A 143 1.93 -10.02 -3.71
CA ILE A 143 1.40 -11.37 -3.52
C ILE A 143 2.16 -12.40 -4.35
N THR A 144 3.33 -12.05 -4.89
CA THR A 144 4.12 -12.91 -5.80
C THR A 144 4.44 -14.26 -5.19
N ASP A 145 4.88 -14.29 -3.93
CA ASP A 145 5.23 -15.55 -3.27
C ASP A 145 4.00 -16.41 -2.95
N ARG A 146 2.88 -15.78 -2.62
CA ARG A 146 1.60 -16.47 -2.43
C ARG A 146 1.13 -17.11 -3.74
N GLU A 147 1.13 -16.35 -4.83
CA GLU A 147 0.75 -16.88 -6.16
C GLU A 147 1.66 -18.01 -6.63
N ARG A 148 2.97 -17.92 -6.38
CA ARG A 148 3.92 -18.99 -6.68
C ARG A 148 3.63 -20.25 -5.87
N ALA A 149 3.36 -20.12 -4.57
CA ALA A 149 3.04 -21.24 -3.71
C ALA A 149 1.72 -21.91 -4.14
N ASP A 150 0.69 -21.12 -4.49
CA ASP A 150 -0.57 -21.63 -4.97
C ASP A 150 -0.46 -22.29 -6.35
N ALA A 151 0.38 -21.77 -7.25
CA ALA A 151 0.69 -22.41 -8.51
C ALA A 151 1.39 -23.78 -8.31
N MET A 152 2.43 -23.82 -7.48
CA MET A 152 3.13 -25.07 -7.16
C MET A 152 2.18 -26.11 -6.55
N ARG A 153 1.28 -25.68 -5.67
CA ARG A 153 0.28 -26.58 -5.07
C ARG A 153 -0.69 -27.14 -6.12
N ARG A 154 -1.17 -26.31 -7.04
CA ARG A 154 -2.04 -26.76 -8.15
C ARG A 154 -1.33 -27.75 -9.05
N ASP A 155 -0.09 -27.45 -9.43
CA ASP A 155 0.75 -28.33 -10.27
C ASP A 155 1.04 -29.67 -9.58
N PHE A 156 1.36 -29.63 -8.28
CA PHE A 156 1.55 -30.83 -7.49
C PHE A 156 0.32 -31.73 -7.48
N VAL A 157 -0.85 -31.18 -7.18
CA VAL A 157 -2.12 -31.92 -7.17
C VAL A 157 -2.42 -32.51 -8.56
N ALA A 158 -2.23 -31.74 -9.62
CA ALA A 158 -2.42 -32.21 -10.98
C ALA A 158 -1.48 -33.38 -11.33
N ASN A 159 -0.18 -33.23 -11.05
CA ASN A 159 0.81 -34.26 -11.31
C ASN A 159 0.55 -35.55 -10.52
N VAL A 160 0.30 -35.43 -9.21
CA VAL A 160 -0.04 -36.59 -8.37
C VAL A 160 -1.29 -37.29 -8.86
N SER A 161 -2.31 -36.54 -9.29
CA SER A 161 -3.54 -37.12 -9.85
C SER A 161 -3.26 -37.91 -11.12
N HIS A 162 -2.40 -37.43 -12.01
CA HIS A 162 -1.98 -38.15 -13.21
C HIS A 162 -1.15 -39.39 -12.87
N GLU A 163 -0.19 -39.29 -11.98
CA GLU A 163 0.69 -40.39 -11.58
C GLU A 163 -0.06 -41.54 -10.86
N ILE A 164 -1.12 -41.21 -10.11
CA ILE A 164 -1.95 -42.20 -9.42
C ILE A 164 -2.95 -42.84 -10.39
N ARG A 165 -3.48 -42.09 -11.34
CA ARG A 165 -4.52 -42.61 -12.29
C ARG A 165 -3.95 -43.77 -13.13
N THR A 166 -2.72 -43.64 -13.59
CA THR A 166 -2.08 -44.66 -14.44
C THR A 166 -2.00 -46.05 -13.77
N PRO A 167 -1.45 -46.23 -12.56
CA PRO A 167 -1.41 -47.52 -11.91
C PRO A 167 -2.82 -48.02 -11.50
N LEU A 168 -3.73 -47.10 -11.09
CA LEU A 168 -5.12 -47.50 -10.79
C LEU A 168 -5.86 -48.04 -12.01
N THR A 169 -5.68 -47.43 -13.20
CA THR A 169 -6.26 -47.92 -14.44
C THR A 169 -5.73 -49.32 -14.77
N VAL A 170 -4.42 -49.55 -14.59
CA VAL A 170 -3.82 -50.87 -14.79
C VAL A 170 -4.38 -51.90 -13.80
N LEU A 171 -4.43 -51.54 -12.51
CA LEU A 171 -5.02 -52.42 -11.49
C LEU A 171 -6.49 -52.76 -11.77
N ALA A 172 -7.29 -51.75 -12.14
CA ALA A 172 -8.68 -51.97 -12.52
C ALA A 172 -8.83 -52.94 -13.70
N GLY A 173 -7.99 -52.76 -14.74
CA GLY A 173 -7.96 -53.69 -15.88
C GLY A 173 -7.57 -55.14 -15.52
N PHE A 174 -6.62 -55.30 -14.58
CA PHE A 174 -6.26 -56.64 -14.06
C PHE A 174 -7.43 -57.24 -13.27
N VAL A 175 -8.10 -56.50 -12.39
CA VAL A 175 -9.26 -56.97 -11.62
C VAL A 175 -10.39 -57.37 -12.55
N ASP A 176 -10.72 -56.56 -13.57
CA ASP A 176 -11.74 -56.88 -14.55
C ASP A 176 -11.41 -58.14 -15.36
N THR A 177 -10.14 -58.30 -15.73
CA THR A 177 -9.68 -59.53 -16.42
C THR A 177 -9.82 -60.78 -15.54
N LEU A 178 -9.40 -60.68 -14.28
CA LEU A 178 -9.54 -61.78 -13.32
C LEU A 178 -11.00 -62.15 -13.03
N ALA A 179 -11.87 -61.15 -12.95
CA ALA A 179 -13.31 -61.35 -12.73
C ALA A 179 -14.01 -61.99 -13.95
N SER A 180 -13.47 -61.80 -15.15
CA SER A 180 -14.01 -62.36 -16.40
C SER A 180 -13.47 -63.75 -16.75
N VAL A 181 -12.42 -64.24 -16.09
CA VAL A 181 -11.91 -65.60 -16.31
C VAL A 181 -12.82 -66.62 -15.64
N PRO A 182 -13.45 -67.56 -16.39
CA PRO A 182 -14.27 -68.60 -15.79
C PRO A 182 -13.40 -69.53 -14.95
N LEU A 183 -13.71 -69.67 -13.65
CA LEU A 183 -13.07 -70.63 -12.75
C LEU A 183 -13.43 -72.02 -13.28
N THR A 184 -12.50 -72.68 -13.96
CA THR A 184 -12.66 -74.09 -14.31
C THR A 184 -12.50 -74.89 -13.04
N ALA A 185 -13.60 -75.43 -12.50
CA ALA A 185 -13.55 -76.37 -11.41
C ALA A 185 -12.88 -77.68 -11.92
N ALA A 186 -11.75 -78.06 -11.24
CA ALA A 186 -11.11 -79.36 -11.44
C ALA A 186 -11.82 -80.41 -10.58
#